data_fa0dae9ab498328f19d1956c58ef710c
#
_entry.id   fa0dae9ab498328f19d1956c58ef710c
#
_cell.length_a   1.000
_cell.length_b   1.000
_cell.length_c   1.000
_cell.angle_alpha   90.00
_cell.angle_beta   90.00
_cell.angle_gamma   90.00
#
_symmetry.space_group_name_H-M   'P 1'
#
loop_
_entity.id
_entity.type
_entity.pdbx_description
1 polymer ?
#
loop_
_entity_poly.entity_id
_entity_poly.type
_entity_poly.pdbx_seq_one_letter_code
_entity_poly.pdbx_strand_id
1 'polypeptide(L)'
;MKKRRDIPESLMNLFEHLKGFILAAIVIVAVLGVIVGYRYYRYTQDEPEYCASCHLMKEAFAEWQKGKHRDVVCQTCHQLSILEQNQLLVAYVVKGNNQKFSQTHGREKPWKACRKCHIDEITQGAVTLNKSYGHARHVFMQKIDCKICHKGTVHNFNPNEDACQRCHQDKGVHGVGMEAFSCLKCHSFSEKTPSMVPKDRCIKCHTSVSTKGPMSGLFCHQCHKPHGEIKPTSATCVGQCHKNEASVGQHGFHIKKGLNCLNCHKAHLWIVGQDRAKTLCSKCHQFKDPKTFIY
;
A
#
# COMPACT_ATOMS: atom_id res chain seq x y z
N MET A 1 52.62 45.99 65.17
CA MET A 1 51.48 46.58 64.44
C MET A 1 51.74 46.46 62.95
N LYS A 2 50.92 45.66 62.20
CA LYS A 2 51.07 45.44 60.74
C LYS A 2 50.23 46.57 60.04
N LYS A 3 50.93 47.52 59.40
CA LYS A 3 50.34 48.65 58.67
C LYS A 3 49.53 48.05 57.52
N ARG A 4 48.18 48.08 57.57
CA ARG A 4 47.32 47.80 56.41
C ARG A 4 47.67 48.79 55.30
N ARG A 5 48.12 48.31 54.18
CA ARG A 5 48.28 49.10 52.96
C ARG A 5 46.86 49.35 52.42
N ASP A 6 46.40 50.57 52.54
CA ASP A 6 45.13 50.95 51.93
C ASP A 6 45.31 50.90 50.42
N ILE A 7 44.41 50.14 49.75
CA ILE A 7 44.38 50.01 48.30
C ILE A 7 43.83 51.34 47.75
N PRO A 8 44.51 52.02 46.82
CA PRO A 8 44.05 53.28 46.28
C PRO A 8 42.65 53.15 45.60
N GLU A 9 41.77 54.08 45.81
CA GLU A 9 40.38 54.11 45.27
C GLU A 9 40.34 53.88 43.74
N SER A 10 41.33 54.41 43.02
CA SER A 10 41.47 54.19 41.58
C SER A 10 41.63 52.68 41.19
N LEU A 11 42.31 51.91 42.05
CA LEU A 11 42.50 50.51 41.83
C LEU A 11 41.22 49.72 42.15
N MET A 12 40.50 50.12 43.17
CA MET A 12 39.18 49.54 43.49
C MET A 12 38.17 49.76 42.39
N ASN A 13 38.09 50.99 41.86
CA ASN A 13 37.20 51.28 40.70
C ASN A 13 37.58 50.50 39.46
N LEU A 14 38.86 50.33 39.17
CA LEU A 14 39.32 49.48 38.06
C LEU A 14 38.89 48.03 38.24
N PHE A 15 38.99 47.48 39.45
CA PHE A 15 38.52 46.13 39.75
C PHE A 15 37.00 45.98 39.59
N GLU A 16 36.22 46.95 39.99
CA GLU A 16 34.74 46.91 39.82
C GLU A 16 34.35 47.00 38.34
N HIS A 17 35.01 47.84 37.54
CA HIS A 17 34.81 47.86 36.10
C HIS A 17 35.22 46.55 35.44
N LEU A 18 36.33 45.99 35.82
CA LEU A 18 36.81 44.70 35.31
C LEU A 18 35.84 43.55 35.63
N LYS A 19 35.32 43.51 36.89
CA LYS A 19 34.25 42.55 37.25
C LYS A 19 33.01 42.73 36.42
N GLY A 20 32.59 43.98 36.19
CA GLY A 20 31.44 44.29 35.31
C GLY A 20 31.62 43.79 33.87
N PHE A 21 32.84 43.99 33.30
CA PHE A 21 33.17 43.49 31.97
C PHE A 21 33.19 41.98 31.91
N ILE A 22 33.77 41.31 32.91
CA ILE A 22 33.83 39.84 32.98
C ILE A 22 32.42 39.28 33.11
N LEU A 23 31.58 39.86 33.96
CA LEU A 23 30.19 39.40 34.09
C LEU A 23 29.40 39.60 32.80
N ALA A 24 29.54 40.74 32.14
CA ALA A 24 28.92 41.00 30.84
C ALA A 24 29.39 39.99 29.78
N ALA A 25 30.69 39.70 29.73
CA ALA A 25 31.23 38.71 28.81
C ALA A 25 30.69 37.29 29.07
N ILE A 26 30.58 36.90 30.34
CA ILE A 26 29.98 35.61 30.73
C ILE A 26 28.52 35.52 30.29
N VAL A 27 27.74 36.60 30.50
CA VAL A 27 26.33 36.67 30.10
C VAL A 27 26.22 36.57 28.57
N ILE A 28 27.04 37.31 27.82
CA ILE A 28 27.06 37.25 26.37
C ILE A 28 27.39 35.82 25.87
N VAL A 29 28.42 35.20 26.41
CA VAL A 29 28.81 33.82 26.06
C VAL A 29 27.69 32.83 26.40
N ALA A 30 27.04 32.99 27.57
CA ALA A 30 25.91 32.16 27.94
C ALA A 30 24.73 32.30 26.96
N VAL A 31 24.36 33.55 26.61
CA VAL A 31 23.28 33.84 25.65
C VAL A 31 23.62 33.26 24.26
N LEU A 32 24.85 33.46 23.78
CA LEU A 32 25.30 32.87 22.51
C LEU A 32 25.26 31.34 22.56
N GLY A 33 25.69 30.77 23.68
CA GLY A 33 25.63 29.32 23.90
C GLY A 33 24.20 28.75 23.82
N VAL A 34 23.24 29.47 24.42
CA VAL A 34 21.82 29.10 24.34
C VAL A 34 21.30 29.23 22.91
N ILE A 35 21.63 30.32 22.19
CA ILE A 35 21.22 30.50 20.79
C ILE A 35 21.78 29.41 19.90
N VAL A 36 23.10 29.14 19.99
CA VAL A 36 23.76 28.10 19.20
C VAL A 36 23.20 26.72 19.54
N GLY A 37 23.01 26.44 20.82
CA GLY A 37 22.42 25.16 21.29
C GLY A 37 20.99 24.98 20.78
N TYR A 38 20.18 26.02 20.82
CA TYR A 38 18.82 25.98 20.29
C TYR A 38 18.80 25.78 18.77
N ARG A 39 19.65 26.48 18.03
CA ARG A 39 19.77 26.32 16.56
C ARG A 39 20.23 24.92 16.21
N TYR A 40 21.23 24.40 16.93
CA TYR A 40 21.69 23.01 16.77
C TYR A 40 20.56 22.00 17.06
N TYR A 41 19.82 22.20 18.14
CA TYR A 41 18.67 21.37 18.48
C TYR A 41 17.63 21.36 17.33
N ARG A 42 17.23 22.54 16.87
CA ARG A 42 16.27 22.67 15.77
C ARG A 42 16.76 21.99 14.51
N TYR A 43 18.00 22.23 14.12
CA TYR A 43 18.61 21.60 12.94
C TYR A 43 18.62 20.08 13.03
N THR A 44 18.96 19.52 14.16
CA THR A 44 19.06 18.06 14.32
C THR A 44 17.71 17.37 14.51
N GLN A 45 16.68 18.05 15.02
CA GLN A 45 15.40 17.44 15.34
C GLN A 45 14.30 17.75 14.34
N ASP A 46 14.32 18.92 13.72
CA ASP A 46 13.21 19.37 12.88
C ASP A 46 13.56 19.42 11.39
N GLU A 47 14.85 19.50 11.02
CA GLU A 47 15.28 19.66 9.65
C GLU A 47 15.73 18.31 9.05
N PRO A 48 15.02 17.77 8.03
CA PRO A 48 15.39 16.50 7.39
C PRO A 48 16.77 16.53 6.72
N GLU A 49 17.24 17.72 6.32
CA GLU A 49 18.54 17.98 5.70
C GLU A 49 19.71 17.57 6.61
N TYR A 50 19.51 17.60 7.91
CA TYR A 50 20.50 17.06 8.84
C TYR A 50 20.82 15.59 8.55
N CYS A 51 19.80 14.78 8.35
CA CYS A 51 19.99 13.35 8.01
C CYS A 51 20.63 13.21 6.61
N ALA A 52 20.25 14.05 5.66
CA ALA A 52 20.77 14.05 4.29
C ALA A 52 22.23 14.52 4.20
N SER A 53 22.77 15.20 5.23
CA SER A 53 24.16 15.62 5.27
C SER A 53 25.13 14.41 5.25
N CYS A 54 24.66 13.25 5.65
CA CYS A 54 25.42 11.99 5.62
C CYS A 54 25.20 11.27 4.28
N HIS A 55 26.29 10.87 3.60
CA HIS A 55 26.17 10.23 2.29
C HIS A 55 25.39 8.91 2.29
N LEU A 56 25.39 8.19 3.41
CA LEU A 56 24.62 6.96 3.59
C LEU A 56 23.11 7.18 3.63
N MET A 57 22.68 8.40 3.96
CA MET A 57 21.27 8.75 4.07
C MET A 57 20.68 9.37 2.80
N LYS A 58 21.50 9.66 1.80
CA LYS A 58 21.05 10.33 0.57
C LYS A 58 19.97 9.57 -0.18
N GLU A 59 20.12 8.25 -0.30
CA GLU A 59 19.12 7.40 -0.95
C GLU A 59 17.81 7.40 -0.16
N ALA A 60 17.90 7.18 1.15
CA ALA A 60 16.74 7.19 2.04
C ALA A 60 16.01 8.53 2.03
N PHE A 61 16.76 9.63 1.99
CA PHE A 61 16.21 10.98 1.88
C PHE A 61 15.51 11.21 0.54
N ALA A 62 16.12 10.80 -0.57
CA ALA A 62 15.54 10.93 -1.90
C ALA A 62 14.24 10.12 -2.05
N GLU A 63 14.17 8.92 -1.47
CA GLU A 63 12.95 8.12 -1.45
C GLU A 63 11.86 8.72 -0.54
N TRP A 64 12.26 9.27 0.61
CA TRP A 64 11.34 9.99 1.49
C TRP A 64 10.72 11.22 0.79
N GLN A 65 11.51 12.03 0.09
CA GLN A 65 11.02 13.20 -0.65
C GLN A 65 9.95 12.85 -1.70
N LYS A 66 10.05 11.68 -2.33
CA LYS A 66 9.05 11.18 -3.30
C LYS A 66 7.83 10.54 -2.61
N GLY A 67 7.95 10.23 -1.34
CA GLY A 67 6.97 9.48 -0.57
C GLY A 67 5.76 10.31 -0.13
N LYS A 68 4.74 9.61 0.36
CA LYS A 68 3.53 10.23 0.93
C LYS A 68 3.78 10.91 2.28
N HIS A 69 4.90 10.63 2.93
CA HIS A 69 5.30 11.19 4.21
C HIS A 69 6.40 12.27 4.08
N ARG A 70 6.54 12.87 2.90
CA ARG A 70 7.56 13.91 2.64
C ARG A 70 7.43 15.15 3.55
N ASP A 71 6.24 15.39 4.10
CA ASP A 71 5.97 16.51 5.00
C ASP A 71 6.08 16.09 6.49
N VAL A 72 6.47 14.84 6.76
CA VAL A 72 6.67 14.30 8.11
C VAL A 72 8.17 14.22 8.38
N VAL A 73 8.64 14.94 9.40
CA VAL A 73 10.07 14.96 9.74
C VAL A 73 10.57 13.58 10.18
N CYS A 74 11.83 13.30 9.90
CA CYS A 74 12.43 11.98 10.10
C CYS A 74 12.30 11.48 11.56
N GLN A 75 12.45 12.39 12.53
CA GLN A 75 12.40 12.10 13.96
C GLN A 75 11.01 11.70 14.46
N THR A 76 9.94 12.01 13.72
CA THR A 76 8.59 11.54 14.05
C THR A 76 8.54 10.01 14.05
N CYS A 77 9.25 9.38 13.12
CA CYS A 77 9.34 7.93 13.00
C CYS A 77 10.63 7.37 13.61
N HIS A 78 11.76 8.08 13.46
CA HIS A 78 13.07 7.68 13.94
C HIS A 78 13.39 8.44 15.25
N GLN A 79 12.77 8.02 16.34
CA GLN A 79 12.91 8.68 17.65
C GLN A 79 14.28 8.37 18.28
N LEU A 80 15.30 9.11 17.87
CA LEU A 80 16.63 9.07 18.49
C LEU A 80 16.81 10.31 19.35
N SER A 81 17.30 10.13 20.56
CA SER A 81 17.74 11.25 21.38
C SER A 81 18.97 11.93 20.75
N ILE A 82 19.20 13.21 21.05
CA ILE A 82 20.38 13.95 20.57
C ILE A 82 21.67 13.23 20.97
N LEU A 83 21.71 12.63 22.15
CA LEU A 83 22.86 11.88 22.61
C LEU A 83 23.12 10.65 21.73
N GLU A 84 22.08 9.88 21.42
CA GLU A 84 22.19 8.71 20.53
C GLU A 84 22.61 9.11 19.13
N GLN A 85 22.05 10.19 18.58
CA GLN A 85 22.44 10.71 17.26
C GLN A 85 23.92 11.10 17.22
N ASN A 86 24.39 11.84 18.22
CA ASN A 86 25.79 12.25 18.31
C ASN A 86 26.73 11.06 18.54
N GLN A 87 26.33 10.08 19.35
CA GLN A 87 27.10 8.84 19.52
C GLN A 87 27.23 8.07 18.21
N LEU A 88 26.16 7.99 17.41
CA LEU A 88 26.20 7.36 16.10
C LEU A 88 27.13 8.11 15.14
N LEU A 89 27.05 9.45 15.13
CA LEU A 89 27.91 10.29 14.31
C LEU A 89 29.39 10.13 14.68
N VAL A 90 29.74 10.21 15.96
CA VAL A 90 31.10 10.02 16.46
C VAL A 90 31.59 8.61 16.14
N ALA A 91 30.78 7.60 16.38
CA ALA A 91 31.13 6.22 16.07
C ALA A 91 31.39 6.01 14.56
N TYR A 92 30.61 6.69 13.70
CA TYR A 92 30.80 6.66 12.25
C TYR A 92 32.14 7.32 11.84
N VAL A 93 32.44 8.50 12.39
CA VAL A 93 33.68 9.22 12.10
C VAL A 93 34.94 8.43 12.60
N VAL A 94 34.83 7.85 13.79
CA VAL A 94 35.96 7.13 14.39
C VAL A 94 36.19 5.76 13.76
N LYS A 95 35.10 5.02 13.46
CA LYS A 95 35.23 3.65 12.93
C LYS A 95 35.33 3.59 11.41
N GLY A 96 35.13 4.71 10.74
CA GLY A 96 35.14 4.81 9.29
C GLY A 96 33.89 4.18 8.64
N ASN A 97 33.89 4.19 7.30
CA ASN A 97 32.80 3.69 6.48
C ASN A 97 32.74 2.16 6.45
N ASN A 98 32.45 1.52 7.57
CA ASN A 98 32.35 0.07 7.67
C ASN A 98 30.90 -0.36 7.40
N GLN A 99 30.68 -1.31 6.48
CA GLN A 99 29.34 -1.82 6.10
C GLN A 99 28.50 -2.29 7.31
N LYS A 100 29.15 -2.83 8.36
CA LYS A 100 28.45 -3.20 9.60
C LYS A 100 27.82 -2.01 10.32
N PHE A 101 28.37 -0.82 10.16
CA PHE A 101 27.81 0.40 10.76
C PHE A 101 26.54 0.85 10.05
N SER A 102 26.45 0.70 8.74
CA SER A 102 25.24 1.05 7.97
C SER A 102 24.04 0.19 8.36
N GLN A 103 24.27 -1.08 8.73
CA GLN A 103 23.19 -1.98 9.19
C GLN A 103 22.64 -1.62 10.57
N THR A 104 23.47 -1.05 11.46
CA THR A 104 23.05 -0.63 12.80
C THR A 104 22.41 0.75 12.83
N HIS A 105 22.59 1.56 11.77
CA HIS A 105 21.97 2.87 11.65
C HIS A 105 20.45 2.81 11.37
N GLY A 106 19.98 1.70 10.86
CA GLY A 106 18.56 1.39 10.70
C GLY A 106 18.03 0.55 11.84
N ARG A 107 17.92 1.10 13.05
CA ARG A 107 17.08 0.47 14.08
C ARG A 107 15.71 0.18 13.47
N GLU A 108 15.13 -0.95 13.84
CA GLU A 108 13.82 -1.41 13.33
C GLU A 108 12.86 -0.24 13.12
N LYS A 109 12.30 -0.20 11.93
CA LYS A 109 11.29 0.79 11.56
C LYS A 109 10.30 0.90 12.72
N PRO A 110 10.08 2.07 13.31
CA PRO A 110 9.21 2.21 14.47
C PRO A 110 7.75 2.13 14.05
N TRP A 111 7.30 0.93 13.74
CA TRP A 111 5.93 0.68 13.30
C TRP A 111 4.87 1.16 14.31
N LYS A 112 5.27 1.30 15.57
CA LYS A 112 4.44 1.94 16.60
C LYS A 112 4.12 3.40 16.28
N ALA A 113 5.03 4.12 15.60
CA ALA A 113 4.80 5.50 15.19
C ALA A 113 3.66 5.63 14.17
N CYS A 114 3.45 4.60 13.32
CA CYS A 114 2.33 4.61 12.38
C CYS A 114 0.99 4.72 13.09
N ARG A 115 0.80 3.96 14.17
CA ARG A 115 -0.43 3.94 14.94
C ARG A 115 -0.79 5.31 15.49
N LYS A 116 0.19 6.07 15.96
CA LYS A 116 -0.03 7.39 16.55
C LYS A 116 -0.82 8.28 15.60
N CYS A 117 -0.41 8.38 14.34
CA CYS A 117 -1.07 9.24 13.36
C CYS A 117 -2.24 8.59 12.63
N HIS A 118 -2.17 7.26 12.38
CA HIS A 118 -3.17 6.58 11.55
C HIS A 118 -4.29 5.90 12.34
N ILE A 119 -4.14 5.70 13.64
CA ILE A 119 -5.12 5.00 14.49
C ILE A 119 -5.49 5.82 15.72
N ASP A 120 -4.49 6.23 16.52
CA ASP A 120 -4.73 6.80 17.84
C ASP A 120 -5.05 8.31 17.77
N GLU A 121 -4.36 9.05 16.90
CA GLU A 121 -4.59 10.46 16.65
C GLU A 121 -5.04 10.61 15.19
N ILE A 122 -6.28 11.08 14.96
CA ILE A 122 -6.72 11.45 13.61
C ILE A 122 -6.08 12.80 13.26
N THR A 123 -4.83 12.77 12.85
CA THR A 123 -4.15 13.95 12.36
C THR A 123 -4.67 14.35 10.99
N GLN A 124 -4.69 15.66 10.72
CA GLN A 124 -5.12 16.21 9.44
C GLN A 124 -4.20 15.66 8.33
N GLY A 125 -4.79 14.97 7.35
CA GLY A 125 -4.04 14.31 6.25
C GLY A 125 -3.73 12.81 6.45
N ALA A 126 -3.89 12.26 7.65
CA ALA A 126 -3.79 10.82 7.83
C ALA A 126 -4.96 10.10 7.17
N VAL A 127 -4.66 9.08 6.37
CA VAL A 127 -5.70 8.21 5.80
C VAL A 127 -6.38 7.50 6.96
N THR A 128 -7.68 7.71 7.12
CA THR A 128 -8.48 7.05 8.15
C THR A 128 -8.66 5.58 7.81
N LEU A 129 -7.87 4.72 8.44
CA LEU A 129 -7.86 3.28 8.19
C LEU A 129 -9.21 2.60 8.48
N ASN A 130 -9.97 3.17 9.42
CA ASN A 130 -11.31 2.66 9.79
C ASN A 130 -12.35 2.84 8.67
N LYS A 131 -12.12 3.72 7.70
CA LYS A 131 -12.99 3.87 6.51
C LYS A 131 -12.68 2.86 5.41
N SER A 132 -11.59 2.11 5.54
CA SER A 132 -11.15 1.10 4.57
C SER A 132 -11.55 -0.29 5.06
N TYR A 133 -12.44 -0.97 4.34
CA TYR A 133 -12.88 -2.31 4.69
C TYR A 133 -11.72 -3.31 4.81
N GLY A 134 -10.75 -3.24 3.90
CA GLY A 134 -9.57 -4.10 3.93
C GLY A 134 -8.75 -3.91 5.20
N HIS A 135 -8.48 -2.66 5.60
CA HIS A 135 -7.77 -2.37 6.84
C HIS A 135 -8.62 -2.75 8.07
N ALA A 136 -9.92 -2.45 8.06
CA ALA A 136 -10.80 -2.84 9.15
C ALA A 136 -10.70 -4.34 9.41
N ARG A 137 -10.74 -5.14 8.36
CA ARG A 137 -10.68 -6.60 8.46
C ARG A 137 -9.30 -7.12 8.88
N HIS A 138 -8.23 -6.62 8.30
CA HIS A 138 -6.89 -7.14 8.55
C HIS A 138 -6.25 -6.55 9.82
N VAL A 139 -6.35 -5.23 10.01
CA VAL A 139 -5.69 -4.56 11.13
C VAL A 139 -6.51 -4.66 12.42
N PHE A 140 -7.82 -4.36 12.35
CA PHE A 140 -8.65 -4.28 13.57
C PHE A 140 -9.20 -5.63 13.97
N MET A 141 -9.69 -6.45 13.03
CA MET A 141 -10.28 -7.75 13.36
C MET A 141 -9.22 -8.84 13.52
N GLN A 142 -8.25 -8.91 12.62
CA GLN A 142 -7.21 -9.95 12.62
C GLN A 142 -5.92 -9.51 13.33
N LYS A 143 -5.84 -8.25 13.79
CA LYS A 143 -4.69 -7.67 14.51
C LYS A 143 -3.35 -7.80 13.74
N ILE A 144 -3.41 -7.77 12.41
CA ILE A 144 -2.21 -7.84 11.57
C ILE A 144 -1.46 -6.50 11.65
N ASP A 145 -0.17 -6.57 11.95
CA ASP A 145 0.70 -5.40 12.06
C ASP A 145 0.94 -4.75 10.68
N CYS A 146 1.03 -3.42 10.65
CA CYS A 146 1.26 -2.63 9.44
C CYS A 146 2.46 -3.12 8.63
N LYS A 147 3.55 -3.52 9.30
CA LYS A 147 4.79 -4.02 8.69
C LYS A 147 4.61 -5.29 7.85
N ILE A 148 3.57 -6.07 8.11
CA ILE A 148 3.34 -7.32 7.37
C ILE A 148 3.05 -7.01 5.90
N CYS A 149 2.28 -5.96 5.64
CA CYS A 149 1.91 -5.55 4.29
C CYS A 149 2.78 -4.40 3.76
N HIS A 150 3.06 -3.40 4.59
CA HIS A 150 3.80 -2.20 4.22
C HIS A 150 5.32 -2.34 4.40
N LYS A 151 5.87 -3.51 4.14
CA LYS A 151 7.31 -3.78 4.15
C LYS A 151 7.90 -3.56 2.75
N GLY A 152 7.82 -2.35 2.24
CA GLY A 152 8.49 -1.97 1.00
C GLY A 152 10.00 -1.70 1.18
N THR A 153 10.61 -1.15 0.15
CA THR A 153 11.96 -0.58 0.20
C THR A 153 12.00 0.61 1.16
N VAL A 154 13.20 1.15 1.40
CA VAL A 154 13.39 2.30 2.30
C VAL A 154 12.43 3.43 1.93
N HIS A 155 11.63 3.88 2.90
CA HIS A 155 10.60 4.93 2.77
C HIS A 155 9.52 4.72 1.69
N ASN A 156 9.49 3.58 1.02
CA ASN A 156 8.38 3.16 0.18
C ASN A 156 7.46 2.24 0.98
N PHE A 157 6.33 2.78 1.41
CA PHE A 157 5.33 2.06 2.21
C PHE A 157 4.23 1.42 1.37
N ASN A 158 4.41 1.28 0.07
CA ASN A 158 3.47 0.53 -0.76
C ASN A 158 3.41 -0.93 -0.28
N PRO A 159 2.22 -1.53 -0.25
CA PRO A 159 2.09 -2.93 0.13
C PRO A 159 2.92 -3.82 -0.79
N ASN A 160 3.67 -4.73 -0.20
CA ASN A 160 4.29 -5.80 -0.96
C ASN A 160 3.22 -6.86 -1.28
N GLU A 161 3.09 -7.20 -2.53
CA GLU A 161 2.10 -8.16 -3.03
C GLU A 161 2.32 -9.57 -2.48
N ASP A 162 3.57 -9.97 -2.27
CA ASP A 162 3.94 -11.22 -1.60
C ASP A 162 3.36 -11.30 -0.18
N ALA A 163 3.05 -10.16 0.43
CA ALA A 163 2.43 -10.14 1.74
C ALA A 163 1.04 -10.79 1.75
N CYS A 164 0.28 -10.65 0.67
CA CYS A 164 -1.04 -11.26 0.55
C CYS A 164 -0.94 -12.79 0.51
N GLN A 165 -0.01 -13.31 -0.27
CA GLN A 165 0.18 -14.75 -0.49
C GLN A 165 0.63 -15.50 0.75
N ARG A 166 1.25 -14.83 1.72
CA ARG A 166 1.63 -15.48 2.99
C ARG A 166 0.45 -16.07 3.76
N CYS A 167 -0.73 -15.48 3.61
CA CYS A 167 -1.95 -15.93 4.27
C CYS A 167 -3.00 -16.45 3.27
N HIS A 168 -2.98 -15.97 2.03
CA HIS A 168 -3.92 -16.32 0.96
C HIS A 168 -3.26 -17.22 -0.09
N GLN A 169 -2.56 -18.28 0.34
CA GLN A 169 -1.84 -19.20 -0.53
C GLN A 169 -2.76 -19.97 -1.47
N ASP A 170 -4.00 -20.20 -1.06
CA ASP A 170 -5.04 -20.88 -1.83
C ASP A 170 -5.63 -20.01 -2.95
N LYS A 171 -5.31 -18.73 -3.00
CA LYS A 171 -5.80 -17.80 -4.01
C LYS A 171 -4.79 -17.69 -5.15
N GLY A 172 -4.78 -18.68 -6.01
CA GLY A 172 -4.01 -18.66 -7.25
C GLY A 172 -4.35 -17.42 -8.09
N VAL A 173 -3.37 -16.96 -8.85
CA VAL A 173 -3.53 -15.81 -9.73
C VAL A 173 -4.18 -16.23 -11.05
N HIS A 174 -4.96 -15.36 -11.60
CA HIS A 174 -5.75 -15.42 -12.81
C HIS A 174 -4.94 -15.79 -14.07
N GLY A 175 -4.97 -17.04 -14.45
CA GLY A 175 -4.48 -17.51 -15.75
C GLY A 175 -2.97 -17.69 -15.92
N VAL A 176 -2.60 -18.35 -16.97
CA VAL A 176 -1.20 -18.59 -17.36
C VAL A 176 -0.56 -17.29 -17.83
N GLY A 177 0.64 -16.99 -17.38
CA GLY A 177 1.37 -15.77 -17.72
C GLY A 177 1.01 -14.55 -16.86
N MET A 178 0.18 -14.73 -15.82
CA MET A 178 -0.21 -13.67 -14.89
C MET A 178 0.29 -13.94 -13.46
N GLU A 179 1.33 -14.71 -13.32
CA GLU A 179 1.90 -15.10 -12.01
C GLU A 179 2.41 -13.91 -11.20
N ALA A 180 2.84 -12.85 -11.90
CA ALA A 180 3.25 -11.59 -11.29
C ALA A 180 2.11 -10.56 -11.18
N PHE A 181 0.86 -10.97 -11.43
CA PHE A 181 -0.26 -10.04 -11.45
C PHE A 181 -0.71 -9.69 -10.03
N SER A 182 -0.73 -8.41 -9.77
CA SER A 182 -1.04 -7.85 -8.46
C SER A 182 -2.46 -8.13 -8.00
N CYS A 183 -2.62 -8.62 -6.78
CA CYS A 183 -3.93 -8.75 -6.13
C CYS A 183 -4.70 -7.43 -6.12
N LEU A 184 -3.98 -6.31 -5.93
CA LEU A 184 -4.55 -4.97 -5.85
C LEU A 184 -5.01 -4.40 -7.20
N LYS A 185 -4.70 -5.06 -8.32
CA LYS A 185 -5.29 -4.71 -9.62
C LYS A 185 -6.79 -5.02 -9.67
N CYS A 186 -7.20 -6.07 -8.98
CA CYS A 186 -8.60 -6.47 -8.90
C CYS A 186 -9.25 -6.07 -7.58
N HIS A 187 -8.56 -6.25 -6.46
CA HIS A 187 -9.06 -5.97 -5.12
C HIS A 187 -8.62 -4.60 -4.62
N SER A 188 -9.53 -3.85 -4.01
CA SER A 188 -9.22 -2.58 -3.36
C SER A 188 -9.51 -2.65 -1.87
N PHE A 189 -8.57 -2.17 -1.07
CA PHE A 189 -8.76 -2.07 0.38
C PHE A 189 -9.80 -1.01 0.78
N SER A 190 -10.07 -0.04 -0.08
CA SER A 190 -11.03 1.03 0.18
C SER A 190 -12.49 0.62 -0.06
N GLU A 191 -12.74 -0.46 -0.79
CA GLU A 191 -14.09 -0.89 -1.13
C GLU A 191 -14.80 -1.58 0.04
N LYS A 192 -16.12 -1.36 0.15
CA LYS A 192 -16.95 -2.00 1.18
C LYS A 192 -17.04 -3.53 1.00
N THR A 193 -16.97 -4.01 -0.24
CA THR A 193 -17.05 -5.42 -0.58
C THR A 193 -15.91 -5.81 -1.54
N PRO A 194 -14.68 -5.96 -1.05
CA PRO A 194 -13.52 -6.21 -1.92
C PRO A 194 -13.57 -7.58 -2.64
N SER A 195 -14.45 -8.48 -2.20
CA SER A 195 -14.72 -9.76 -2.88
C SER A 195 -15.56 -9.62 -4.15
N MET A 196 -16.28 -8.51 -4.30
CA MET A 196 -17.11 -8.23 -5.47
C MET A 196 -16.34 -7.27 -6.40
N VAL A 197 -15.44 -7.85 -7.19
CA VAL A 197 -14.66 -7.07 -8.16
C VAL A 197 -15.60 -6.51 -9.24
N PRO A 198 -15.68 -5.19 -9.42
CA PRO A 198 -16.55 -4.58 -10.41
C PRO A 198 -16.05 -4.84 -11.84
N LYS A 199 -16.98 -4.85 -12.80
CA LYS A 199 -16.70 -5.20 -14.22
C LYS A 199 -15.64 -4.35 -14.88
N ASP A 200 -15.63 -3.06 -14.58
CA ASP A 200 -14.71 -2.09 -15.17
C ASP A 200 -13.24 -2.49 -14.97
N ARG A 201 -12.93 -3.17 -13.87
CA ARG A 201 -11.57 -3.69 -13.63
C ARG A 201 -11.19 -4.83 -14.56
N CYS A 202 -12.13 -5.72 -14.84
CA CYS A 202 -11.93 -6.80 -15.81
C CYS A 202 -11.77 -6.25 -17.23
N ILE A 203 -12.62 -5.30 -17.62
CA ILE A 203 -12.67 -4.71 -18.96
C ILE A 203 -11.42 -3.89 -19.28
N LYS A 204 -10.72 -3.35 -18.29
CA LYS A 204 -9.44 -2.65 -18.53
C LYS A 204 -8.42 -3.51 -19.28
N CYS A 205 -8.45 -4.83 -19.09
CA CYS A 205 -7.58 -5.77 -19.78
C CYS A 205 -8.36 -6.58 -20.84
N HIS A 206 -9.62 -6.93 -20.57
CA HIS A 206 -10.48 -7.70 -21.47
C HIS A 206 -11.33 -6.77 -22.38
N THR A 207 -10.66 -5.90 -23.13
CA THR A 207 -11.29 -4.85 -23.95
C THR A 207 -12.17 -5.38 -25.09
N SER A 208 -11.89 -6.58 -25.59
CA SER A 208 -12.64 -7.21 -26.68
C SER A 208 -13.92 -7.91 -26.24
N VAL A 209 -14.14 -8.05 -24.92
CA VAL A 209 -15.29 -8.77 -24.39
C VAL A 209 -16.54 -7.87 -24.44
N SER A 210 -17.58 -8.35 -25.13
CA SER A 210 -18.87 -7.65 -25.14
C SER A 210 -19.52 -7.71 -23.76
N THR A 211 -19.91 -6.54 -23.26
CA THR A 211 -20.66 -6.39 -22.01
C THR A 211 -22.15 -6.15 -22.27
N LYS A 212 -22.57 -6.22 -23.53
CA LYS A 212 -23.97 -6.09 -23.95
C LYS A 212 -24.62 -7.45 -24.06
N GLY A 213 -25.92 -7.53 -23.84
CA GLY A 213 -26.71 -8.74 -23.99
C GLY A 213 -27.51 -9.11 -22.74
N PRO A 214 -28.25 -10.24 -22.78
CA PRO A 214 -29.20 -10.60 -21.72
C PRO A 214 -28.62 -10.79 -20.35
N MET A 215 -27.31 -11.13 -20.26
CA MET A 215 -26.59 -11.29 -18.98
C MET A 215 -25.68 -10.11 -18.65
N SER A 216 -25.89 -8.96 -19.27
CA SER A 216 -25.09 -7.75 -19.04
C SER A 216 -25.16 -7.23 -17.59
N GLY A 217 -26.22 -7.55 -16.84
CA GLY A 217 -26.38 -7.20 -15.44
C GLY A 217 -25.48 -8.00 -14.48
N LEU A 218 -24.99 -9.17 -14.89
CA LEU A 218 -24.23 -10.07 -14.03
C LEU A 218 -22.76 -9.62 -13.87
N PHE A 219 -22.15 -9.92 -12.72
CA PHE A 219 -20.71 -9.74 -12.51
C PHE A 219 -19.92 -10.86 -13.22
N CYS A 220 -18.73 -10.54 -13.70
CA CYS A 220 -17.89 -11.51 -14.42
C CYS A 220 -17.58 -12.76 -13.56
N HIS A 221 -17.35 -12.58 -12.26
CA HIS A 221 -17.02 -13.64 -11.32
C HIS A 221 -18.20 -14.60 -11.00
N GLN A 222 -19.42 -14.26 -11.41
CA GLN A 222 -20.55 -15.20 -11.25
C GLN A 222 -20.41 -16.40 -12.20
N CYS A 223 -19.77 -16.18 -13.36
CA CYS A 223 -19.50 -17.25 -14.32
C CYS A 223 -18.03 -17.67 -14.32
N HIS A 224 -17.12 -16.71 -14.25
CA HIS A 224 -15.69 -16.95 -14.20
C HIS A 224 -15.19 -17.01 -12.76
N LYS A 225 -14.37 -17.97 -12.42
CA LYS A 225 -13.78 -18.13 -11.08
C LYS A 225 -12.30 -17.71 -11.10
N PRO A 226 -11.96 -16.44 -10.85
CA PRO A 226 -10.59 -15.94 -11.04
C PRO A 226 -9.53 -16.66 -10.19
N HIS A 227 -9.93 -17.26 -9.07
CA HIS A 227 -9.06 -18.03 -8.19
C HIS A 227 -9.26 -19.55 -8.32
N GLY A 228 -9.84 -20.00 -9.44
CA GLY A 228 -10.13 -21.39 -9.69
C GLY A 228 -10.31 -21.65 -11.18
N GLU A 229 -11.35 -22.39 -11.54
CA GLU A 229 -11.67 -22.67 -12.94
C GLU A 229 -12.21 -21.41 -13.65
N ILE A 230 -11.39 -20.82 -14.51
CA ILE A 230 -11.69 -19.56 -15.19
C ILE A 230 -12.73 -19.74 -16.29
N LYS A 231 -12.69 -20.91 -17.00
CA LYS A 231 -13.63 -21.19 -18.09
C LYS A 231 -14.91 -21.76 -17.53
N PRO A 232 -16.05 -21.07 -17.68
CA PRO A 232 -17.34 -21.61 -17.25
C PRO A 232 -17.70 -22.85 -18.08
N THR A 233 -18.29 -23.83 -17.43
CA THR A 233 -18.81 -25.04 -18.04
C THR A 233 -20.33 -24.99 -18.12
N SER A 234 -20.96 -25.95 -18.80
CA SER A 234 -22.41 -26.06 -18.80
C SER A 234 -23.00 -26.21 -17.40
N ALA A 235 -22.26 -26.87 -16.48
CA ALA A 235 -22.67 -26.99 -15.10
C ALA A 235 -22.75 -25.62 -14.38
N THR A 236 -21.92 -24.66 -14.77
CA THR A 236 -22.00 -23.27 -14.25
C THR A 236 -23.33 -22.61 -14.63
N CYS A 237 -23.80 -22.86 -15.86
CA CYS A 237 -25.04 -22.27 -16.36
C CYS A 237 -26.28 -22.86 -15.65
N VAL A 238 -26.41 -24.19 -15.67
CA VAL A 238 -27.59 -24.90 -15.12
C VAL A 238 -27.61 -24.95 -13.59
N GLY A 239 -26.42 -25.03 -12.96
CA GLY A 239 -26.34 -25.19 -11.50
C GLY A 239 -26.81 -23.97 -10.73
N GLN A 240 -26.70 -22.79 -11.28
CA GLN A 240 -27.03 -21.54 -10.58
C GLN A 240 -28.33 -20.88 -11.07
N CYS A 241 -28.50 -20.72 -12.38
CA CYS A 241 -29.56 -19.86 -12.93
C CYS A 241 -30.49 -20.59 -13.92
N HIS A 242 -29.94 -21.37 -14.86
CA HIS A 242 -30.67 -21.99 -15.97
C HIS A 242 -31.06 -23.43 -15.67
N LYS A 243 -31.69 -23.69 -14.52
CA LYS A 243 -32.00 -25.04 -14.04
C LYS A 243 -32.96 -25.80 -14.95
N ASN A 244 -33.94 -25.08 -15.55
CA ASN A 244 -35.01 -25.69 -16.30
C ASN A 244 -34.75 -25.70 -17.82
N GLU A 245 -33.80 -24.88 -18.33
CA GLU A 245 -33.53 -24.72 -19.75
C GLU A 245 -33.05 -26.03 -20.39
N ALA A 246 -32.40 -26.87 -19.62
CA ALA A 246 -31.93 -28.20 -20.07
C ALA A 246 -33.05 -29.12 -20.56
N SER A 247 -34.31 -28.88 -20.13
CA SER A 247 -35.49 -29.67 -20.48
C SER A 247 -36.39 -28.99 -21.48
N VAL A 248 -36.15 -27.72 -21.80
CA VAL A 248 -37.03 -26.93 -22.70
C VAL A 248 -36.69 -27.18 -24.18
N GLY A 249 -37.70 -27.42 -24.98
CA GLY A 249 -37.58 -27.56 -26.44
C GLY A 249 -36.56 -28.61 -26.86
N GLN A 250 -35.67 -28.28 -27.77
CA GLN A 250 -34.65 -29.20 -28.29
C GLN A 250 -33.43 -29.39 -27.37
N HIS A 251 -33.33 -28.61 -26.29
CA HIS A 251 -32.18 -28.74 -25.36
C HIS A 251 -32.06 -30.14 -24.76
N GLY A 252 -33.17 -30.70 -24.28
CA GLY A 252 -33.17 -32.02 -23.66
C GLY A 252 -32.68 -33.12 -24.60
N PHE A 253 -33.05 -33.08 -25.89
CA PHE A 253 -32.58 -34.05 -26.87
C PHE A 253 -31.05 -33.91 -27.13
N HIS A 254 -30.60 -32.68 -27.37
CA HIS A 254 -29.19 -32.42 -27.66
C HIS A 254 -28.27 -32.70 -26.47
N ILE A 255 -28.70 -32.41 -25.24
CA ILE A 255 -27.95 -32.73 -24.05
C ILE A 255 -27.81 -34.22 -23.83
N LYS A 256 -28.90 -35.00 -24.06
CA LYS A 256 -28.85 -36.47 -24.04
C LYS A 256 -27.89 -37.06 -25.07
N LYS A 257 -27.62 -36.35 -26.16
CA LYS A 257 -26.64 -36.72 -27.18
C LYS A 257 -25.22 -36.19 -26.90
N GLY A 258 -24.97 -35.65 -25.72
CA GLY A 258 -23.65 -35.20 -25.27
C GLY A 258 -23.27 -33.77 -25.69
N LEU A 259 -24.21 -32.98 -26.27
CA LEU A 259 -23.94 -31.58 -26.57
C LEU A 259 -24.08 -30.76 -25.30
N ASN A 260 -23.26 -29.72 -25.22
CA ASN A 260 -23.29 -28.77 -24.11
C ASN A 260 -23.78 -27.38 -24.57
N CYS A 261 -24.09 -26.52 -23.61
CA CYS A 261 -24.65 -25.20 -23.89
C CYS A 261 -23.76 -24.36 -24.82
N LEU A 262 -22.44 -24.48 -24.68
CA LEU A 262 -21.47 -23.67 -25.43
C LEU A 262 -21.26 -24.15 -26.87
N ASN A 263 -21.77 -25.33 -27.23
CA ASN A 263 -21.77 -25.77 -28.62
C ASN A 263 -22.66 -24.88 -29.49
N CYS A 264 -23.74 -24.33 -28.90
CA CYS A 264 -24.68 -23.49 -29.61
C CYS A 264 -24.64 -22.03 -29.15
N HIS A 265 -24.57 -21.80 -27.85
CA HIS A 265 -24.54 -20.46 -27.25
C HIS A 265 -23.09 -19.97 -27.14
N LYS A 266 -22.70 -19.05 -28.03
CA LYS A 266 -21.37 -18.44 -27.96
C LYS A 266 -21.31 -17.49 -26.76
N ALA A 267 -20.29 -17.66 -25.92
CA ALA A 267 -20.04 -16.80 -24.77
C ALA A 267 -20.11 -15.30 -25.15
N HIS A 268 -20.70 -14.52 -24.28
CA HIS A 268 -20.90 -13.07 -24.42
C HIS A 268 -21.82 -12.61 -25.58
N LEU A 269 -22.28 -13.50 -26.43
CA LEU A 269 -23.31 -13.20 -27.45
C LEU A 269 -24.68 -13.83 -27.13
N TRP A 270 -24.68 -14.94 -26.45
CA TRP A 270 -25.73 -15.75 -25.84
C TRP A 270 -26.98 -16.03 -26.73
N ILE A 271 -27.48 -15.08 -27.47
CA ILE A 271 -28.65 -15.24 -28.35
C ILE A 271 -28.21 -15.95 -29.62
N VAL A 272 -28.93 -17.03 -29.95
CA VAL A 272 -28.78 -17.71 -31.22
C VAL A 272 -29.92 -17.21 -32.16
N GLY A 273 -29.60 -16.19 -32.96
CA GLY A 273 -30.53 -15.72 -34.00
C GLY A 273 -30.77 -16.77 -35.08
N GLN A 274 -31.84 -16.62 -35.83
CA GLN A 274 -32.32 -17.60 -36.82
C GLN A 274 -31.23 -17.96 -37.85
N ASP A 275 -30.57 -16.97 -38.44
CA ASP A 275 -29.52 -17.20 -39.44
C ASP A 275 -28.32 -17.98 -38.86
N ARG A 276 -27.96 -17.65 -37.62
CA ARG A 276 -26.90 -18.35 -36.91
C ARG A 276 -27.31 -19.77 -36.51
N ALA A 277 -28.58 -19.98 -36.17
CA ALA A 277 -29.14 -21.31 -35.91
C ALA A 277 -29.03 -22.20 -37.13
N LYS A 278 -29.37 -21.72 -38.32
CA LYS A 278 -29.17 -22.45 -39.58
C LYS A 278 -27.74 -22.96 -39.73
N THR A 279 -26.78 -22.06 -39.64
CA THR A 279 -25.33 -22.40 -39.76
C THR A 279 -24.87 -23.37 -38.70
N LEU A 280 -25.33 -23.22 -37.46
CA LEU A 280 -24.94 -24.09 -36.36
C LEU A 280 -25.52 -25.52 -36.51
N CYS A 281 -26.81 -25.61 -36.77
CA CYS A 281 -27.50 -26.87 -36.90
C CYS A 281 -26.98 -27.69 -38.11
N SER A 282 -26.72 -27.01 -39.22
CA SER A 282 -26.23 -27.65 -40.47
C SER A 282 -24.86 -28.28 -40.35
N LYS A 283 -24.14 -28.01 -39.27
CA LYS A 283 -22.85 -28.69 -39.02
C LYS A 283 -22.97 -30.14 -38.63
N CYS A 284 -24.13 -30.56 -38.12
CA CYS A 284 -24.35 -31.90 -37.63
C CYS A 284 -25.49 -32.63 -38.33
N HIS A 285 -26.50 -31.92 -38.81
CA HIS A 285 -27.66 -32.44 -39.48
C HIS A 285 -28.34 -31.39 -40.35
N GLN A 286 -29.27 -31.77 -41.20
CA GLN A 286 -30.05 -30.82 -41.96
C GLN A 286 -30.88 -29.90 -41.03
N PHE A 287 -30.79 -28.62 -41.27
CA PHE A 287 -31.55 -27.65 -40.50
C PHE A 287 -33.06 -27.84 -40.72
N LYS A 288 -33.80 -27.96 -39.62
CA LYS A 288 -35.24 -27.96 -39.60
C LYS A 288 -35.73 -26.70 -38.86
N ASP A 289 -36.53 -25.87 -39.52
CA ASP A 289 -37.04 -24.65 -38.91
C ASP A 289 -37.95 -25.01 -37.73
N PRO A 290 -37.68 -24.49 -36.52
CA PRO A 290 -38.53 -24.73 -35.35
C PRO A 290 -40.01 -24.39 -35.59
N LYS A 291 -40.31 -23.39 -36.42
CA LYS A 291 -41.68 -23.01 -36.76
C LYS A 291 -42.47 -24.12 -37.47
N THR A 292 -41.78 -25.07 -38.08
CA THR A 292 -42.43 -26.20 -38.72
C THR A 292 -42.87 -27.31 -37.76
N PHE A 293 -42.51 -27.20 -36.48
CA PHE A 293 -42.86 -28.17 -35.42
C PHE A 293 -43.95 -27.65 -34.45
N ILE A 294 -44.34 -26.40 -34.59
CA ILE A 294 -45.37 -25.78 -33.74
C ILE A 294 -46.72 -25.84 -34.54
N TYR A 295 -47.34 -27.03 -34.55
CA TYR A 295 -48.72 -27.23 -34.87
C TYR A 295 -49.32 -28.25 -33.91
#